data_8a8c1ff52b7bac49e31e32ba4216f5c3
#
_entry.id   8a8c1ff52b7bac49e31e32ba4216f5c3
#
_cell.length_a   1.000
_cell.length_b   1.000
_cell.length_c   1.000
_cell.angle_alpha   90.00
_cell.angle_beta   90.00
_cell.angle_gamma   90.00
#
_symmetry.space_group_name_H-M   'P 1'
#
loop_
_entity.id
_entity.type
_entity.pdbx_description
1 polymer ?
#
loop_
_entity_poly.entity_id
_entity_poly.type
_entity_poly.pdbx_seq_one_letter_code
_entity_poly.pdbx_strand_id
1 'polypeptide(L)'
;MTASASAISYQYAVKIADSKGKTSTKYFTIKVSAAATLKNVSTISATAITKGQTVTMTAKATGGTAPYKYRYFCKPEGASGWTALTHTTTATSFTHKPARAISYQYAVKVADSTGKTITKYFTVTVK
;
A
#
# COMPACT_ATOMS: atom_id res chain seq x y z
N MET A 1 12.61 -5.11 7.58
CA MET A 1 12.59 -5.24 6.12
C MET A 1 12.22 -6.66 5.72
N THR A 2 11.32 -6.78 4.81
CA THR A 2 10.92 -8.07 4.28
C THR A 2 11.82 -8.44 3.12
N ALA A 3 12.34 -9.62 3.12
CA ALA A 3 13.07 -10.10 1.96
C ALA A 3 12.10 -10.25 0.79
N SER A 4 12.51 -9.85 -0.39
CA SER A 4 11.74 -10.10 -1.59
C SER A 4 11.69 -11.60 -1.83
N ALA A 5 10.54 -12.11 -2.18
CA ALA A 5 10.46 -13.50 -2.64
C ALA A 5 11.25 -13.60 -3.93
N SER A 6 12.04 -14.66 -4.06
CA SER A 6 12.78 -14.92 -5.29
C SER A 6 11.85 -15.41 -6.38
N ALA A 7 12.14 -15.04 -7.63
CA ALA A 7 11.47 -15.62 -8.76
C ALA A 7 11.88 -17.11 -8.86
N ILE A 8 10.90 -17.96 -9.08
CA ILE A 8 11.12 -19.40 -9.15
C ILE A 8 10.60 -19.91 -10.49
N SER A 9 11.38 -20.75 -11.15
CA SER A 9 10.93 -21.41 -12.35
C SER A 9 10.48 -22.82 -12.01
N TYR A 10 9.33 -23.21 -12.53
CA TYR A 10 8.82 -24.56 -12.39
C TYR A 10 8.85 -25.24 -13.74
N GLN A 11 9.28 -26.48 -13.75
CA GLN A 11 9.20 -27.30 -14.94
C GLN A 11 8.05 -28.29 -14.77
N TYR A 12 7.26 -28.41 -15.80
CA TYR A 12 6.15 -29.36 -15.84
C TYR A 12 6.37 -30.29 -17.02
N ALA A 13 5.92 -31.51 -16.88
CA ALA A 13 6.02 -32.49 -17.94
C ALA A 13 4.71 -33.24 -18.08
N VAL A 14 4.30 -33.47 -19.32
CA VAL A 14 3.15 -34.33 -19.62
C VAL A 14 3.68 -35.50 -20.44
N LYS A 15 3.52 -36.70 -19.92
CA LYS A 15 3.92 -37.90 -20.59
C LYS A 15 2.69 -38.63 -21.08
N ILE A 16 2.69 -38.98 -22.36
CA ILE A 16 1.62 -39.79 -22.94
C ILE A 16 2.20 -41.11 -23.41
N ALA A 17 1.39 -42.16 -23.31
CA ALA A 17 1.75 -43.48 -23.76
C ALA A 17 0.62 -44.01 -24.62
N ASP A 18 0.97 -44.68 -25.75
CA ASP A 18 -0.03 -45.33 -26.57
C ASP A 18 -0.22 -46.79 -26.13
N SER A 19 -1.12 -47.49 -26.78
CA SER A 19 -1.45 -48.87 -26.44
C SER A 19 -0.30 -49.82 -26.68
N LYS A 20 0.69 -49.41 -27.48
CA LYS A 20 1.88 -50.23 -27.77
C LYS A 20 3.04 -49.93 -26.86
N GLY A 21 2.85 -49.06 -25.85
CA GLY A 21 3.88 -48.72 -24.91
C GLY A 21 4.83 -47.60 -25.39
N LYS A 22 4.58 -47.02 -26.56
CA LYS A 22 5.36 -45.85 -27.00
C LYS A 22 4.98 -44.66 -26.14
N THR A 23 5.96 -43.89 -25.74
CA THR A 23 5.76 -42.74 -24.90
C THR A 23 6.33 -41.48 -25.55
N SER A 24 5.72 -40.36 -25.25
CA SER A 24 6.21 -39.06 -25.65
C SER A 24 5.99 -38.10 -24.50
N THR A 25 6.99 -37.29 -24.22
CA THR A 25 6.93 -36.34 -23.10
C THR A 25 7.11 -34.94 -23.63
N LYS A 26 6.26 -34.03 -23.19
CA LYS A 26 6.41 -32.61 -23.49
C LYS A 26 6.69 -31.86 -22.22
N TYR A 27 7.64 -30.94 -22.28
CA TYR A 27 8.09 -30.17 -21.15
C TYR A 27 7.65 -28.72 -21.27
N PHE A 28 7.31 -28.13 -20.14
CA PHE A 28 6.91 -26.73 -20.04
C PHE A 28 7.69 -26.06 -18.93
N THR A 29 8.08 -24.82 -19.13
CA THR A 29 8.69 -24.01 -18.09
C THR A 29 7.76 -22.83 -17.80
N ILE A 30 7.37 -22.70 -16.54
CA ILE A 30 6.56 -21.58 -16.05
C ILE A 30 7.43 -20.77 -15.12
N LYS A 31 7.56 -19.48 -15.40
CA LYS A 31 8.32 -18.56 -14.56
C LYS A 31 7.35 -17.79 -13.66
N VAL A 32 7.54 -17.90 -12.36
CA VAL A 32 6.74 -17.19 -11.38
C VAL A 32 7.59 -16.03 -10.86
N SER A 33 7.14 -14.81 -11.12
CA SER A 33 7.84 -13.62 -10.65
C SER A 33 7.48 -13.32 -9.21
N ALA A 34 8.46 -12.83 -8.44
CA ALA A 34 8.21 -12.36 -7.09
C ALA A 34 7.39 -11.06 -7.13
N ALA A 35 6.50 -10.89 -6.13
CA ALA A 35 5.79 -9.64 -5.97
C ALA A 35 6.76 -8.54 -5.52
N ALA A 36 6.60 -7.33 -6.06
CA ALA A 36 7.38 -6.18 -5.61
C ALA A 36 7.01 -5.82 -4.17
N THR A 37 7.97 -5.24 -3.43
CA THR A 37 7.74 -4.80 -2.05
C THR A 37 6.68 -3.70 -2.02
N LEU A 38 5.74 -3.80 -1.09
CA LEU A 38 4.73 -2.79 -0.88
C LEU A 38 5.40 -1.46 -0.47
N LYS A 39 5.05 -0.39 -1.15
CA LYS A 39 5.54 0.95 -0.85
C LYS A 39 4.35 1.90 -0.72
N ASN A 40 4.48 2.85 0.21
CA ASN A 40 3.50 3.91 0.41
C ASN A 40 4.09 5.19 -0.17
N VAL A 41 3.56 5.62 -1.30
CA VAL A 41 4.01 6.83 -2.01
C VAL A 41 2.94 7.92 -1.95
N SER A 42 2.16 7.91 -0.88
CA SER A 42 1.13 8.92 -0.64
C SER A 42 1.73 10.32 -0.51
N THR A 43 0.92 11.33 -0.78
CA THR A 43 1.34 12.73 -0.74
C THR A 43 0.34 13.56 0.03
N ILE A 44 0.75 14.78 0.40
CA ILE A 44 -0.12 15.75 1.04
C ILE A 44 0.00 17.08 0.28
N SER A 45 -1.09 17.82 0.22
CA SER A 45 -1.20 19.02 -0.62
C SER A 45 -0.32 20.18 -0.16
N ALA A 46 -0.08 20.30 1.14
CA ALA A 46 0.76 21.36 1.70
C ALA A 46 1.26 20.96 3.08
N THR A 47 2.41 21.51 3.46
CA THR A 47 2.98 21.30 4.79
C THR A 47 2.91 22.56 5.66
N ALA A 48 2.43 23.66 5.11
CA ALA A 48 2.20 24.91 5.84
C ALA A 48 0.94 25.57 5.29
N ILE A 49 -0.01 25.85 6.16
CA ILE A 49 -1.29 26.48 5.79
C ILE A 49 -1.68 27.50 6.85
N THR A 50 -2.69 28.30 6.52
CA THR A 50 -3.32 29.23 7.44
C THR A 50 -4.60 28.62 7.98
N LYS A 51 -4.92 28.91 9.24
CA LYS A 51 -6.18 28.45 9.85
C LYS A 51 -7.35 28.79 8.93
N GLY A 52 -8.23 27.83 8.72
CA GLY A 52 -9.35 27.94 7.80
C GLY A 52 -9.11 27.28 6.45
N GLN A 53 -7.86 26.99 6.12
CA GLN A 53 -7.52 26.25 4.91
C GLN A 53 -7.57 24.75 5.16
N THR A 54 -7.58 24.00 4.09
CA THR A 54 -7.63 22.54 4.15
C THR A 54 -6.36 21.92 3.61
N VAL A 55 -6.10 20.69 4.04
CA VAL A 55 -5.07 19.84 3.44
C VAL A 55 -5.73 18.60 2.85
N THR A 56 -5.22 18.14 1.74
CA THR A 56 -5.69 16.92 1.09
C THR A 56 -4.56 15.90 1.06
N MET A 57 -4.82 14.74 1.64
CA MET A 57 -3.93 13.61 1.54
C MET A 57 -4.35 12.76 0.35
N THR A 58 -3.40 12.37 -0.47
CA THR A 58 -3.65 11.48 -1.60
C THR A 58 -2.93 10.17 -1.33
N ALA A 59 -3.69 9.11 -1.16
CA ALA A 59 -3.14 7.78 -0.91
C ALA A 59 -2.68 7.15 -2.21
N LYS A 60 -1.48 6.61 -2.20
CA LYS A 60 -0.95 5.89 -3.35
C LYS A 60 -0.01 4.80 -2.87
N ALA A 61 -0.17 3.63 -3.44
CA ALA A 61 0.67 2.49 -3.13
C ALA A 61 1.22 1.89 -4.40
N THR A 62 2.42 1.32 -4.30
CA THR A 62 3.03 0.54 -5.37
C THR A 62 3.54 -0.77 -4.79
N GLY A 63 3.73 -1.75 -5.65
CA GLY A 63 4.18 -3.07 -5.20
C GLY A 63 3.11 -3.79 -4.40
N GLY A 64 3.52 -4.77 -3.62
CA GLY A 64 2.58 -5.60 -2.88
C GLY A 64 1.58 -6.28 -3.78
N THR A 65 0.40 -6.56 -3.25
CA THR A 65 -0.68 -7.24 -3.99
C THR A 65 -1.95 -6.40 -3.93
N ALA A 66 -2.39 -5.92 -5.09
CA ALA A 66 -3.66 -5.19 -5.19
C ALA A 66 -4.83 -6.16 -4.93
N PRO A 67 -5.99 -5.65 -4.52
CA PRO A 67 -6.35 -4.26 -4.30
C PRO A 67 -5.82 -3.72 -2.97
N TYR A 68 -5.70 -2.40 -2.89
CA TYR A 68 -5.21 -1.71 -1.70
C TYR A 68 -6.37 -1.08 -0.95
N LYS A 69 -6.21 -0.96 0.38
CA LYS A 69 -7.12 -0.20 1.23
C LYS A 69 -6.32 0.83 1.99
N TYR A 70 -6.98 1.93 2.35
CA TYR A 70 -6.32 3.08 2.95
C TYR A 70 -7.06 3.51 4.19
N ARG A 71 -6.32 4.13 5.12
CA ARG A 71 -6.92 4.75 6.29
C ARG A 71 -6.13 6.02 6.62
N TYR A 72 -6.85 7.07 6.99
CA TYR A 72 -6.27 8.38 7.22
C TYR A 72 -6.36 8.74 8.70
N PHE A 73 -5.30 9.35 9.21
CA PHE A 73 -5.19 9.69 10.63
C PHE A 73 -4.64 11.08 10.81
N CYS A 74 -4.93 11.71 11.96
CA CYS A 74 -4.22 12.91 12.37
C CYS A 74 -3.89 12.85 13.85
N LYS A 75 -2.85 13.63 14.22
CA LYS A 75 -2.44 13.81 15.60
C LYS A 75 -2.10 15.27 15.81
N PRO A 76 -2.99 16.04 16.43
CA PRO A 76 -2.69 17.44 16.75
C PRO A 76 -1.55 17.52 17.75
N GLU A 77 -0.80 18.62 17.71
CA GLU A 77 0.26 18.90 18.67
C GLU A 77 -0.30 18.83 20.11
N GLY A 78 0.40 18.13 20.97
CA GLY A 78 -0.03 17.94 22.36
C GLY A 78 -0.99 16.77 22.57
N ALA A 79 -1.47 16.13 21.52
CA ALA A 79 -2.35 14.98 21.65
C ALA A 79 -1.55 13.76 22.10
N SER A 80 -2.16 12.92 22.92
CA SER A 80 -1.52 11.70 23.42
C SER A 80 -1.55 10.54 22.43
N GLY A 81 -2.37 10.63 21.40
CA GLY A 81 -2.50 9.55 20.43
C GLY A 81 -3.07 10.01 19.09
N TRP A 82 -3.15 9.09 18.16
CA TRP A 82 -3.65 9.34 16.83
C TRP A 82 -5.16 9.23 16.78
N THR A 83 -5.78 10.10 15.99
CA THR A 83 -7.21 10.06 15.72
C THR A 83 -7.43 9.55 14.31
N ALA A 84 -8.25 8.51 14.17
CA ALA A 84 -8.63 8.02 12.85
C ALA A 84 -9.64 8.99 12.23
N LEU A 85 -9.32 9.51 11.05
CA LEU A 85 -10.20 10.41 10.32
C LEU A 85 -11.22 9.63 9.49
N THR A 86 -10.89 8.39 9.14
CA THR A 86 -11.77 7.53 8.38
C THR A 86 -11.71 6.10 8.93
N HIS A 87 -12.68 5.30 8.53
CA HIS A 87 -12.54 3.85 8.58
C HIS A 87 -11.63 3.40 7.44
N THR A 88 -11.27 2.13 7.41
CA THR A 88 -10.55 1.56 6.27
C THR A 88 -11.39 1.73 5.02
N THR A 89 -10.81 2.28 3.96
CA THR A 89 -11.54 2.69 2.77
C THR A 89 -10.71 2.44 1.51
N THR A 90 -11.38 2.41 0.38
CA THR A 90 -10.73 2.40 -0.93
C THR A 90 -10.58 3.81 -1.51
N ALA A 91 -11.06 4.83 -0.81
CA ALA A 91 -10.93 6.22 -1.25
C ALA A 91 -9.46 6.63 -1.29
N THR A 92 -9.04 7.21 -2.41
CA THR A 92 -7.64 7.57 -2.65
C THR A 92 -7.30 8.98 -2.21
N SER A 93 -8.24 9.70 -1.64
CA SER A 93 -7.97 11.03 -1.10
C SER A 93 -8.88 11.33 0.07
N PHE A 94 -8.40 12.21 0.95
CA PHE A 94 -9.17 12.70 2.08
C PHE A 94 -8.76 14.13 2.38
N THR A 95 -9.72 15.02 2.50
CA THR A 95 -9.50 16.43 2.79
C THR A 95 -9.86 16.71 4.25
N HIS A 96 -8.97 17.37 4.96
CA HIS A 96 -9.16 17.73 6.36
C HIS A 96 -8.94 19.21 6.57
N LYS A 97 -9.79 19.82 7.39
CA LYS A 97 -9.67 21.21 7.80
C LYS A 97 -9.24 21.26 9.26
N PRO A 98 -7.97 21.57 9.55
CA PRO A 98 -7.52 21.66 10.94
C PRO A 98 -8.25 22.78 11.66
N ALA A 99 -8.65 22.51 12.90
CA ALA A 99 -9.45 23.45 13.67
C ALA A 99 -8.62 24.50 14.43
N ARG A 100 -7.32 24.27 14.58
CA ARG A 100 -6.46 25.10 15.44
C ARG A 100 -5.19 25.49 14.71
N ALA A 101 -4.63 26.67 15.09
CA ALA A 101 -3.36 27.17 14.55
C ALA A 101 -2.19 26.55 15.30
N ILE A 102 -2.01 25.25 15.13
CA ILE A 102 -0.93 24.44 15.74
C ILE A 102 -0.37 23.50 14.70
N SER A 103 0.67 22.76 15.05
CA SER A 103 1.20 21.71 14.19
C SER A 103 0.31 20.47 14.26
N TYR A 104 0.09 19.85 13.12
CA TYR A 104 -0.63 18.57 13.03
C TYR A 104 0.26 17.55 12.35
N GLN A 105 0.20 16.34 12.85
CA GLN A 105 0.77 15.20 12.12
C GLN A 105 -0.37 14.47 11.43
N TYR A 106 -0.11 14.04 10.21
CA TYR A 106 -1.05 13.23 9.44
C TYR A 106 -0.38 11.93 9.03
N ALA A 107 -1.18 10.91 8.87
CA ALA A 107 -0.68 9.62 8.43
C ALA A 107 -1.64 8.99 7.44
N VAL A 108 -1.08 8.36 6.43
CA VAL A 108 -1.82 7.54 5.47
C VAL A 108 -1.30 6.12 5.62
N LYS A 109 -2.19 5.22 6.02
CA LYS A 109 -1.87 3.81 6.15
C LYS A 109 -2.40 3.08 4.92
N VAL A 110 -1.53 2.32 4.29
CA VAL A 110 -1.89 1.50 3.13
C VAL A 110 -1.83 0.04 3.54
N ALA A 111 -2.82 -0.73 3.14
CA ALA A 111 -2.84 -2.18 3.31
C ALA A 111 -3.03 -2.83 1.95
N ASP A 112 -2.28 -3.88 1.65
CA ASP A 112 -2.51 -4.66 0.45
C ASP A 112 -3.49 -5.80 0.72
N SER A 113 -3.81 -6.58 -0.30
CA SER A 113 -4.81 -7.65 -0.17
C SER A 113 -4.34 -8.82 0.70
N THR A 114 -3.04 -8.91 0.98
CA THR A 114 -2.48 -9.96 1.84
C THR A 114 -2.41 -9.55 3.31
N GLY A 115 -2.79 -8.30 3.63
CA GLY A 115 -2.75 -7.79 4.99
C GLY A 115 -1.46 -7.07 5.36
N LYS A 116 -0.52 -6.93 4.44
CA LYS A 116 0.69 -6.13 4.68
C LYS A 116 0.32 -4.67 4.74
N THR A 117 0.93 -3.94 5.66
CA THR A 117 0.64 -2.52 5.84
C THR A 117 1.91 -1.69 5.88
N ILE A 118 1.80 -0.45 5.45
CA ILE A 118 2.88 0.52 5.53
C ILE A 118 2.25 1.91 5.67
N THR A 119 2.80 2.73 6.57
CA THR A 119 2.25 4.03 6.90
C THR A 119 3.23 5.13 6.52
N LYS A 120 2.73 6.20 5.93
CA LYS A 120 3.51 7.40 5.64
C LYS A 120 3.01 8.55 6.48
N TYR A 121 3.94 9.34 7.03
CA TYR A 121 3.65 10.43 7.95
C TYR A 121 3.97 11.78 7.32
N PHE A 122 3.18 12.77 7.69
CA PHE A 122 3.38 14.16 7.26
C PHE A 122 3.21 15.08 8.45
N THR A 123 3.91 16.20 8.43
CA THR A 123 3.74 17.27 9.42
C THR A 123 3.26 18.51 8.71
N VAL A 124 2.18 19.11 9.21
CA VAL A 124 1.60 20.35 8.67
C VAL A 124 1.59 21.39 9.77
N THR A 125 2.15 22.55 9.48
CA THR A 125 2.11 23.70 10.39
C THR A 125 0.94 24.60 9.99
N VAL A 126 0.04 24.86 10.93
CA VAL A 126 -1.11 25.73 10.73
C VAL A 126 -0.87 27.03 11.50
N LYS A 127 -0.94 28.15 10.84
CA LYS A 127 -0.73 29.48 11.45
C LYS A 127 -2.02 30.23 11.64
#